data_fb13021c7d83710b77b8fa86d4018ae6
#
_entry.id   fb13021c7d83710b77b8fa86d4018ae6
#
_cell.length_a   1.000
_cell.length_b   1.000
_cell.length_c   1.000
_cell.angle_alpha   90.00
_cell.angle_beta   90.00
_cell.angle_gamma   90.00
#
_symmetry.space_group_name_H-M   'P 1'
#
loop_
_entity.id
_entity.type
_entity.pdbx_description
1 polymer ?
#
loop_
_entity_poly.entity_id
_entity_poly.type
_entity_poly.pdbx_seq_one_letter_code
_entity_poly.pdbx_strand_id
1 'polypeptide(L)'
;MKTYNKCQSCGMPKKMDEGNGGTEKDGSKSEIFCSYCYKDGEFMMASEINTAHKMQEMCITQMKKKGMNGILAWLFTRGIPGLERWK
;
A
#
# COMPACT_ATOMS: atom_id res chain seq x y z
N MET A 1 -11.19 -15.55 9.42
CA MET A 1 -10.21 -14.48 9.25
C MET A 1 -10.15 -14.07 7.77
N LYS A 2 -10.25 -12.78 7.49
CA LYS A 2 -10.16 -12.29 6.11
C LYS A 2 -8.73 -12.33 5.61
N THR A 3 -8.52 -12.89 4.42
CA THR A 3 -7.24 -12.80 3.74
C THR A 3 -7.35 -11.80 2.59
N TYR A 4 -6.30 -11.04 2.36
CA TYR A 4 -6.26 -10.04 1.32
C TYR A 4 -5.18 -10.39 0.29
N ASN A 5 -5.50 -10.22 -0.97
CA ASN A 5 -4.55 -10.48 -2.05
C ASN A 5 -3.67 -9.26 -2.35
N LYS A 6 -4.00 -8.12 -1.76
CA LYS A 6 -3.27 -6.89 -1.97
C LYS A 6 -3.22 -6.08 -0.68
N CYS A 7 -2.22 -5.18 -0.61
CA CYS A 7 -2.04 -4.30 0.53
C CYS A 7 -3.28 -3.42 0.73
N GLN A 8 -3.80 -3.37 1.95
CA GLN A 8 -4.99 -2.58 2.27
C GLN A 8 -4.66 -1.11 2.55
N SER A 9 -3.47 -0.68 2.21
CA SER A 9 -3.06 0.72 2.31
C SER A 9 -2.78 1.32 0.94
N CYS A 10 -1.98 0.64 0.10
CA CYS A 10 -1.59 1.15 -1.23
C CYS A 10 -2.16 0.34 -2.39
N GLY A 11 -2.78 -0.80 -2.13
CA GLY A 11 -3.39 -1.61 -3.18
C GLY A 11 -2.42 -2.45 -4.00
N MET A 12 -1.14 -2.48 -3.64
CA MET A 12 -0.16 -3.29 -4.37
C MET A 12 -0.42 -4.78 -4.14
N PRO A 13 -0.40 -5.61 -5.21
CA PRO A 13 -0.53 -7.05 -5.03
C PRO A 13 0.55 -7.59 -4.12
N LYS A 14 0.19 -8.42 -3.15
CA LYS A 14 1.14 -8.93 -2.15
C LYS A 14 2.27 -9.74 -2.78
N LYS A 15 2.00 -10.45 -3.86
CA LYS A 15 3.01 -11.24 -4.56
C LYS A 15 4.12 -10.38 -5.18
N MET A 16 3.87 -9.09 -5.37
CA MET A 16 4.85 -8.15 -5.90
C MET A 16 5.66 -7.47 -4.79
N ASP A 17 5.32 -7.74 -3.53
CA ASP A 17 6.03 -7.19 -2.39
C ASP A 17 7.25 -8.05 -2.08
N GLU A 18 8.43 -7.53 -2.36
CA GLU A 18 9.69 -8.24 -2.12
C GLU A 18 9.92 -8.58 -0.65
N GLY A 19 9.36 -7.79 0.25
CA GLY A 19 9.46 -8.03 1.69
C GLY A 19 8.42 -9.01 2.24
N ASN A 20 7.51 -9.50 1.40
CA ASN A 20 6.47 -10.45 1.79
C ASN A 20 5.55 -9.94 2.91
N GLY A 21 5.24 -8.65 2.88
CA GLY A 21 4.36 -8.02 3.85
C GLY A 21 5.10 -7.16 4.86
N GLY A 22 4.39 -6.24 5.48
CA GLY A 22 4.92 -5.42 6.56
C GLY A 22 5.14 -6.25 7.81
N THR A 23 5.62 -5.61 8.87
CA THR A 23 5.86 -6.30 10.14
C THR A 23 4.99 -5.70 11.24
N GLU A 24 4.45 -6.55 12.09
CA GLU A 24 3.72 -6.15 13.28
C GLU A 24 4.72 -5.74 14.37
N LYS A 25 4.21 -5.16 15.44
CA LYS A 25 5.05 -4.71 16.55
C LYS A 25 5.85 -5.85 17.18
N ASP A 26 5.33 -7.06 17.14
CA ASP A 26 5.99 -8.25 17.71
C ASP A 26 6.96 -8.92 16.71
N GLY A 27 7.13 -8.36 15.52
CA GLY A 27 8.02 -8.89 14.50
C GLY A 27 7.37 -9.87 13.53
N SER A 28 6.11 -10.26 13.76
CA SER A 28 5.42 -11.14 12.81
C SER A 28 5.04 -10.39 11.54
N LYS A 29 4.80 -11.13 10.46
CA LYS A 29 4.43 -10.51 9.18
C LYS A 29 2.96 -10.08 9.19
N SER A 30 2.70 -8.88 8.65
CA SER A 30 1.35 -8.42 8.44
C SER A 30 0.73 -9.12 7.22
N GLU A 31 -0.49 -9.60 7.37
CA GLU A 31 -1.23 -10.19 6.26
C GLU A 31 -2.09 -9.15 5.53
N ILE A 32 -2.12 -7.92 6.04
CA ILE A 32 -3.00 -6.87 5.57
C ILE A 32 -2.24 -5.80 4.78
N PHE A 33 -1.03 -5.45 5.22
CA PHE A 33 -0.25 -4.35 4.66
C PHE A 33 1.09 -4.83 4.13
N CYS A 34 1.60 -4.16 3.09
CA CYS A 34 2.88 -4.53 2.49
C CYS A 34 4.06 -3.93 3.25
N SER A 35 5.28 -4.40 2.93
CA SER A 35 6.50 -3.94 3.58
C SER A 35 6.81 -2.47 3.32
N TYR A 36 6.27 -1.89 2.25
CA TYR A 36 6.48 -0.48 1.93
C TYR A 36 5.58 0.45 2.73
N CYS A 37 4.47 -0.07 3.26
CA CYS A 37 3.48 0.75 3.97
C CYS A 37 3.52 0.57 5.48
N TYR A 38 4.02 -0.56 5.97
CA TYR A 38 3.83 -0.94 7.36
C TYR A 38 5.07 -1.65 7.90
N LYS A 39 5.61 -1.16 9.02
CA LYS A 39 6.78 -1.75 9.65
C LYS A 39 6.70 -1.56 11.16
N ASP A 40 6.98 -2.64 11.91
CA ASP A 40 7.01 -2.65 13.37
C ASP A 40 5.73 -2.11 14.01
N GLY A 41 4.59 -2.40 13.39
CA GLY A 41 3.29 -1.99 13.89
C GLY A 41 2.92 -0.55 13.56
N GLU A 42 3.71 0.13 12.72
CA GLU A 42 3.47 1.53 12.37
C GLU A 42 3.47 1.72 10.86
N PHE A 43 2.62 2.63 10.39
CA PHE A 43 2.61 3.00 8.98
C PHE A 43 3.79 3.89 8.66
N MET A 44 4.49 3.55 7.59
CA MET A 44 5.59 4.37 7.09
C MET A 44 5.04 5.69 6.56
N MET A 45 5.73 6.78 6.86
CA MET A 45 5.36 8.12 6.42
C MET A 45 3.93 8.54 6.79
N ALA A 46 3.44 8.07 7.95
CA ALA A 46 2.06 8.32 8.36
C ALA A 46 1.73 9.81 8.51
N SER A 47 2.72 10.63 8.88
CA SER A 47 2.51 12.08 9.02
C SER A 47 2.38 12.79 7.67
N GLU A 48 2.94 12.20 6.61
CA GLU A 48 2.92 12.78 5.26
C GLU A 48 1.82 12.18 4.39
N ILE A 49 1.55 10.88 4.56
CA ILE A 49 0.55 10.16 3.79
C ILE A 49 -0.57 9.76 4.74
N ASN A 50 -1.43 10.71 5.03
CA ASN A 50 -2.50 10.54 6.01
C ASN A 50 -3.91 10.56 5.40
N THR A 51 -4.02 10.56 4.07
CA THR A 51 -5.30 10.46 3.36
C THR A 51 -5.16 9.50 2.20
N ALA A 52 -6.30 8.93 1.77
CA ALA A 52 -6.32 8.06 0.60
C ALA A 52 -5.83 8.78 -0.65
N HIS A 53 -6.17 10.06 -0.80
CA HIS A 53 -5.74 10.86 -1.94
C HIS A 53 -4.21 10.99 -1.99
N LYS A 54 -3.57 11.26 -0.85
CA LYS A 54 -2.11 11.35 -0.78
C LYS A 54 -1.45 10.02 -1.07
N MET A 55 -2.03 8.93 -0.59
CA MET A 55 -1.53 7.59 -0.89
C MET A 55 -1.63 7.30 -2.38
N GLN A 56 -2.74 7.64 -3.01
CA GLN A 56 -2.93 7.44 -4.44
C GLN A 56 -1.89 8.23 -5.25
N GLU A 57 -1.65 9.48 -4.89
CA GLU A 57 -0.64 10.31 -5.56
C GLU A 57 0.75 9.70 -5.45
N MET A 58 1.10 9.23 -4.26
CA MET A 58 2.40 8.58 -4.08
C MET A 58 2.52 7.32 -4.92
N CYS A 59 1.50 6.49 -4.95
CA CYS A 59 1.50 5.26 -5.74
C CYS A 59 1.62 5.56 -7.24
N ILE A 60 0.91 6.57 -7.73
CA ILE A 60 1.01 6.99 -9.13
C ILE A 60 2.43 7.44 -9.45
N THR A 61 3.03 8.23 -8.58
CA THR A 61 4.41 8.71 -8.76
C THR A 61 5.38 7.54 -8.85
N GLN A 62 5.27 6.57 -7.95
CA GLN A 62 6.15 5.39 -7.96
C GLN A 62 5.96 4.54 -9.21
N MET A 63 4.72 4.35 -9.65
CA MET A 63 4.44 3.58 -10.85
C MET A 63 4.99 4.27 -12.10
N LYS A 64 4.88 5.60 -12.18
CA LYS A 64 5.43 6.37 -13.29
C LYS A 64 6.96 6.26 -13.33
N LYS A 65 7.62 6.26 -12.18
CA LYS A 65 9.07 6.07 -12.10
C LYS A 65 9.50 4.71 -12.64
N LYS A 66 8.63 3.71 -12.54
CA LYS A 66 8.90 2.37 -13.07
C LYS A 66 8.53 2.23 -14.54
N GLY A 67 8.12 3.31 -15.18
CA GLY A 67 7.81 3.34 -16.61
C GLY A 67 6.34 3.18 -16.94
N MET A 68 5.46 3.15 -15.95
CA MET A 68 4.03 3.00 -16.19
C MET A 68 3.41 4.33 -16.64
N ASN A 69 2.47 4.23 -17.58
CA ASN A 69 1.68 5.37 -18.05
C ASN A 69 0.84 5.93 -16.87
N GLY A 70 0.76 7.27 -16.76
CA GLY A 70 0.00 7.90 -15.68
C GLY A 70 -1.46 7.53 -15.64
N ILE A 71 -2.10 7.31 -16.81
CA ILE A 71 -3.49 6.89 -16.88
C ILE A 71 -3.66 5.48 -16.30
N LEU A 72 -2.75 4.57 -16.65
CA LEU A 72 -2.77 3.20 -16.11
C LEU A 72 -2.51 3.20 -14.61
N ALA A 73 -1.57 4.03 -14.14
CA ALA A 73 -1.30 4.15 -12.72
C ALA A 73 -2.53 4.65 -11.96
N TRP A 74 -3.24 5.63 -12.53
CA TRP A 74 -4.48 6.13 -11.93
C TRP A 74 -5.54 5.03 -11.86
N LEU A 75 -5.71 4.27 -12.94
CA LEU A 75 -6.69 3.18 -12.97
C LEU A 75 -6.40 2.11 -11.90
N PHE A 76 -5.12 1.76 -11.71
CA PHE A 76 -4.74 0.77 -10.70
C PHE A 76 -4.89 1.29 -9.28
N THR A 77 -4.83 2.61 -9.07
CA THR A 77 -4.87 3.19 -7.73
C THR A 77 -6.24 3.76 -7.35
N ARG A 78 -7.18 3.83 -8.29
CA ARG A 78 -8.49 4.44 -8.01
C ARG A 78 -9.30 3.73 -6.93
N GLY A 79 -8.97 2.46 -6.64
CA GLY A 79 -9.63 1.70 -5.59
C GLY A 79 -9.07 1.93 -4.18
N ILE A 80 -8.01 2.72 -4.05
CA ILE A 80 -7.37 2.95 -2.77
C ILE A 80 -8.33 3.46 -1.68
N PRO A 81 -9.23 4.44 -1.94
CA PRO A 81 -10.15 4.89 -0.90
C PRO A 81 -11.07 3.81 -0.34
N GLY A 82 -11.26 2.71 -1.07
CA GLY A 82 -12.06 1.57 -0.60
C GLY A 82 -11.28 0.54 0.20
N LEU A 83 -9.98 0.71 0.36
CA LEU A 83 -9.15 -0.21 1.13
C LEU A 83 -9.39 -0.05 2.63
N GLU A 84 -9.09 -1.09 3.41
CA GLU A 84 -9.39 -1.11 4.84
C GLU A 84 -8.80 0.06 5.61
N ARG A 85 -7.57 0.48 5.29
CA ARG A 85 -6.94 1.61 5.96
C ARG A 85 -7.70 2.92 5.77
N TRP A 86 -8.31 3.09 4.60
CA TRP A 86 -8.90 4.37 4.20
C TRP A 86 -10.42 4.41 4.27
N LYS A 87 -11.03 3.33 4.65
CA LYS A 87 -12.49 3.27 4.85
C LYS A 87 -12.96 4.16 5.97
#